data_59bd2ae781c3f45ce42104bd3e82ed64
#
_entry.id   59bd2ae781c3f45ce42104bd3e82ed64
#
_cell.length_a   1.000
_cell.length_b   1.000
_cell.length_c   1.000
_cell.angle_alpha   90.00
_cell.angle_beta   90.00
_cell.angle_gamma   90.00
#
_symmetry.space_group_name_H-M   'P 1'
#
loop_
_entity.id
_entity.type
_entity.pdbx_description
1 polymer ?
#
loop_
_entity_poly.entity_id
_entity_poly.type
_entity_poly.pdbx_seq_one_letter_code
_entity_poly.pdbx_strand_id
1 'polypeptide(L)'
;MKTNKASFWFGKNVFITGINGFIGGNLAKALLENGANVFGLVRNAARDTLLYYEKLDDKITLIAGDLCDKDLLTRIFSEEQINAVFHLAAQVEVGVGLANPYLTFETNTRGTWCLMEAIRACPQTIEAVVVASTDKAYGAYPAERMPYKEDYPLLPQYPYDVSKACADMIARTYASEIYKLPVVVTRFCNIFGPGQLNFSALIPDSARACLGYGKFVPRGSGQQIRDFIFVGDVVDLYLRIGEQLARNADSLRGRVYNAGTNQPRAVRDVLETVYRLSGREKDFKAVLEMMRGRETVGEIECQYMDYELVNRDFGWSPQHSFDSGVSLTIDWFKGYLAHKYDA
;
A
#
# COMPACT_ATOMS: atom_id res chain seq x y z
N MET A 1 -12.69 -23.49 27.03
CA MET A 1 -11.39 -22.79 27.10
C MET A 1 -10.86 -22.67 25.67
N LYS A 2 -10.91 -21.48 25.03
CA LYS A 2 -10.21 -21.26 23.76
C LYS A 2 -8.71 -21.22 24.13
N THR A 3 -7.95 -22.21 23.72
CA THR A 3 -6.49 -22.16 23.76
C THR A 3 -6.06 -20.94 22.98
N ASN A 4 -5.57 -19.91 23.67
CA ASN A 4 -4.99 -18.72 23.07
C ASN A 4 -3.68 -19.19 22.38
N LYS A 5 -3.79 -19.63 21.12
CA LYS A 5 -2.63 -19.95 20.30
C LYS A 5 -1.92 -18.63 20.05
N ALA A 6 -0.65 -18.53 20.45
CA ALA A 6 0.14 -17.33 20.17
C ALA A 6 0.11 -17.04 18.67
N SER A 7 0.06 -15.74 18.31
CA SER A 7 0.14 -15.33 16.91
C SER A 7 1.39 -15.91 16.25
N PHE A 8 1.30 -16.24 14.96
CA PHE A 8 2.48 -16.63 14.16
C PHE A 8 3.61 -15.60 14.25
N TRP A 9 3.25 -14.33 14.35
CA TRP A 9 4.18 -13.20 14.36
C TRP A 9 4.87 -12.98 15.71
N PHE A 10 4.41 -13.64 16.77
CA PHE A 10 5.00 -13.46 18.10
C PHE A 10 6.50 -13.83 18.11
N GLY A 11 7.33 -12.87 18.49
CA GLY A 11 8.79 -13.01 18.55
C GLY A 11 9.50 -13.03 17.18
N LYS A 12 8.79 -12.90 16.06
CA LYS A 12 9.41 -12.79 14.73
C LYS A 12 10.02 -11.41 14.52
N ASN A 13 11.20 -11.35 13.91
CA ASN A 13 11.87 -10.11 13.49
C ASN A 13 11.39 -9.74 12.08
N VAL A 14 10.61 -8.68 11.98
CA VAL A 14 9.95 -8.26 10.73
C VAL A 14 10.50 -6.92 10.27
N PHE A 15 11.02 -6.88 9.05
CA PHE A 15 11.57 -5.67 8.45
C PHE A 15 10.60 -5.05 7.44
N ILE A 16 10.34 -3.74 7.60
CA ILE A 16 9.43 -2.99 6.73
C ILE A 16 10.19 -1.85 6.06
N THR A 17 10.28 -1.86 4.74
CA THR A 17 10.67 -0.66 3.99
C THR A 17 9.45 0.21 3.78
N GLY A 18 9.60 1.54 3.88
CA GLY A 18 8.46 2.44 3.80
C GLY A 18 7.58 2.46 5.06
N ILE A 19 8.17 2.13 6.21
CA ILE A 19 7.49 2.05 7.50
C ILE A 19 6.83 3.37 7.92
N ASN A 20 7.43 4.52 7.60
CA ASN A 20 6.85 5.86 7.84
C ASN A 20 5.70 6.20 6.90
N GLY A 21 5.43 5.38 5.89
CA GLY A 21 4.33 5.56 4.96
C GLY A 21 2.99 5.10 5.52
N PHE A 22 1.93 5.35 4.75
CA PHE A 22 0.56 5.01 5.10
C PHE A 22 0.37 3.52 5.42
N ILE A 23 0.69 2.64 4.46
CA ILE A 23 0.49 1.18 4.64
C ILE A 23 1.51 0.62 5.64
N GLY A 24 2.78 1.07 5.54
CA GLY A 24 3.85 0.60 6.42
C GLY A 24 3.59 0.87 7.89
N GLY A 25 3.07 2.05 8.23
CA GLY A 25 2.69 2.41 9.59
C GLY A 25 1.55 1.56 10.15
N ASN A 26 0.50 1.33 9.35
CA ASN A 26 -0.62 0.47 9.74
C ASN A 26 -0.19 -1.01 9.91
N LEU A 27 0.67 -1.50 9.01
CA LEU A 27 1.24 -2.86 9.12
C LEU A 27 2.14 -3.00 10.35
N ALA A 28 2.99 -2.01 10.62
CA ALA A 28 3.84 -2.00 11.82
C ALA A 28 3.00 -2.07 13.10
N LYS A 29 1.90 -1.28 13.19
CA LYS A 29 0.95 -1.33 14.30
C LYS A 29 0.40 -2.75 14.50
N ALA A 30 -0.12 -3.35 13.45
CA ALA A 30 -0.70 -4.69 13.53
C ALA A 30 0.33 -5.77 13.89
N LEU A 31 1.56 -5.66 13.41
CA LEU A 31 2.64 -6.58 13.78
C LEU A 31 3.02 -6.45 15.25
N LEU A 32 3.13 -5.23 15.79
CA LEU A 32 3.35 -4.99 17.22
C LEU A 32 2.24 -5.58 18.08
N GLU A 33 0.98 -5.40 17.68
CA GLU A 33 -0.20 -5.99 18.36
C GLU A 33 -0.18 -7.52 18.33
N ASN A 34 0.48 -8.12 17.34
CA ASN A 34 0.70 -9.55 17.22
C ASN A 34 2.00 -10.03 17.89
N GLY A 35 2.74 -9.15 18.58
CA GLY A 35 3.94 -9.49 19.35
C GLY A 35 5.21 -9.68 18.51
N ALA A 36 5.26 -9.14 17.29
CA ALA A 36 6.47 -9.13 16.47
C ALA A 36 7.47 -8.07 16.95
N ASN A 37 8.75 -8.31 16.71
CA ASN A 37 9.81 -7.29 16.77
C ASN A 37 9.85 -6.59 15.42
N VAL A 38 9.54 -5.30 15.39
CA VAL A 38 9.40 -4.56 14.13
C VAL A 38 10.64 -3.69 13.89
N PHE A 39 11.22 -3.84 12.71
CA PHE A 39 12.35 -3.07 12.21
C PHE A 39 11.89 -2.26 10.98
N GLY A 40 12.36 -1.03 10.86
CA GLY A 40 11.96 -0.18 9.74
C GLY A 40 13.09 0.66 9.16
N LEU A 41 13.21 0.67 7.83
CA LEU A 41 14.14 1.56 7.13
C LEU A 41 13.49 2.93 6.96
N VAL A 42 14.18 3.98 7.40
CA VAL A 42 13.76 5.37 7.27
C VAL A 42 14.84 6.18 6.60
N ARG A 43 14.50 6.90 5.53
CA ARG A 43 15.45 7.75 4.80
C ARG A 43 15.67 9.09 5.48
N ASN A 44 14.68 9.61 6.15
CA ASN A 44 14.73 10.87 6.88
C ASN A 44 13.85 10.78 8.14
N ALA A 45 14.12 11.68 9.09
CA ALA A 45 13.43 11.74 10.37
C ALA A 45 12.07 12.50 10.31
N ALA A 46 11.27 12.29 9.25
CA ALA A 46 9.95 12.89 9.18
C ALA A 46 9.07 12.36 10.33
N ARG A 47 8.68 13.24 11.23
CA ARG A 47 7.87 12.91 12.42
C ARG A 47 6.36 13.13 12.22
N ASP A 48 5.97 13.76 11.13
CA ASP A 48 4.57 13.97 10.79
C ASP A 48 4.01 12.73 10.06
N THR A 49 3.93 11.64 10.80
CA THR A 49 3.47 10.34 10.29
C THR A 49 2.57 9.63 11.31
N LEU A 50 1.86 8.60 10.85
CA LEU A 50 1.03 7.76 11.73
C LEU A 50 1.83 7.20 12.91
N LEU A 51 3.06 6.75 12.68
CA LEU A 51 3.89 6.15 13.73
C LEU A 51 4.11 7.09 14.91
N TYR A 52 4.47 8.34 14.64
CA TYR A 52 4.71 9.33 15.69
C TYR A 52 3.40 9.83 16.32
N TYR A 53 2.36 10.03 15.52
CA TYR A 53 1.06 10.45 16.05
C TYR A 53 0.48 9.40 17.02
N GLU A 54 0.58 8.12 16.70
CA GLU A 54 0.10 7.02 17.55
C GLU A 54 1.15 6.52 18.57
N LYS A 55 2.31 7.17 18.66
CA LYS A 55 3.40 6.83 19.62
C LYS A 55 3.85 5.39 19.49
N LEU A 56 4.09 4.95 18.26
CA LEU A 56 4.58 3.61 17.96
C LEU A 56 6.11 3.58 17.74
N ASP A 57 6.72 4.74 17.51
CA ASP A 57 8.15 4.90 17.21
C ASP A 57 9.04 4.36 18.32
N ASP A 58 8.64 4.50 19.60
CA ASP A 58 9.39 3.94 20.75
C ASP A 58 9.36 2.39 20.83
N LYS A 59 8.47 1.75 20.06
CA LYS A 59 8.29 0.28 20.04
C LYS A 59 8.92 -0.37 18.80
N ILE A 60 9.52 0.41 17.93
CA ILE A 60 10.03 -0.02 16.63
C ILE A 60 11.52 0.30 16.56
N THR A 61 12.34 -0.61 16.08
CA THR A 61 13.73 -0.31 15.74
C THR A 61 13.79 0.40 14.39
N LEU A 62 13.88 1.73 14.42
CA LEU A 62 14.02 2.56 13.22
C LEU A 62 15.49 2.68 12.82
N ILE A 63 15.83 2.28 11.61
CA ILE A 63 17.19 2.29 11.06
C ILE A 63 17.25 3.35 9.96
N ALA A 64 18.14 4.33 10.13
CA ALA A 64 18.36 5.36 9.13
C ALA A 64 19.19 4.80 7.96
N GLY A 65 18.71 5.00 6.72
CA GLY A 65 19.40 4.53 5.54
C GLY A 65 18.61 4.69 4.25
N ASP A 66 19.26 4.45 3.13
CA ASP A 66 18.64 4.45 1.80
C ASP A 66 18.39 3.01 1.33
N LEU A 67 17.27 2.80 0.67
CA LEU A 67 16.88 1.50 0.09
C LEU A 67 17.88 1.02 -0.98
N CYS A 68 18.59 1.95 -1.63
CA CYS A 68 19.60 1.63 -2.63
C CYS A 68 20.96 1.24 -2.03
N ASP A 69 21.12 1.31 -0.71
CA ASP A 69 22.33 0.85 0.01
C ASP A 69 22.21 -0.66 0.32
N LYS A 70 22.60 -1.47 -0.66
CA LYS A 70 22.58 -2.93 -0.56
C LYS A 70 23.42 -3.44 0.63
N ASP A 71 24.56 -2.82 0.91
CA ASP A 71 25.46 -3.31 1.94
C ASP A 71 24.93 -3.02 3.35
N LEU A 72 24.27 -1.87 3.54
CA LEU A 72 23.48 -1.58 4.74
C LEU A 72 22.37 -2.60 4.95
N LEU A 73 21.58 -2.88 3.90
CA LEU A 73 20.49 -3.86 3.99
C LEU A 73 21.00 -5.27 4.33
N THR A 74 22.10 -5.69 3.70
CA THR A 74 22.72 -7.00 3.98
C THR A 74 23.18 -7.09 5.43
N ARG A 75 23.81 -6.02 5.97
CA ARG A 75 24.21 -5.96 7.36
C ARG A 75 23.01 -6.06 8.31
N ILE A 76 21.95 -5.28 8.06
CA ILE A 76 20.71 -5.33 8.87
C ILE A 76 20.14 -6.75 8.91
N PHE A 77 19.99 -7.41 7.78
CA PHE A 77 19.40 -8.74 7.71
C PHE A 77 20.23 -9.79 8.45
N SER A 78 21.54 -9.66 8.38
CA SER A 78 22.49 -10.55 9.08
C SER A 78 22.51 -10.30 10.58
N GLU A 79 22.62 -9.03 11.02
CA GLU A 79 22.75 -8.67 12.44
C GLU A 79 21.44 -8.84 13.20
N GLU A 80 20.31 -8.43 12.61
CA GLU A 80 19.00 -8.45 13.26
C GLU A 80 18.23 -9.77 13.02
N GLN A 81 18.83 -10.75 12.35
CA GLN A 81 18.21 -12.06 12.10
C GLN A 81 16.76 -11.96 11.59
N ILE A 82 16.56 -11.13 10.54
CA ILE A 82 15.23 -10.85 10.00
C ILE A 82 14.56 -12.12 9.47
N ASN A 83 13.31 -12.34 9.87
CA ASN A 83 12.50 -13.50 9.46
C ASN A 83 11.57 -13.15 8.28
N ALA A 84 11.02 -11.94 8.24
CA ALA A 84 10.11 -11.54 7.17
C ALA A 84 10.38 -10.11 6.71
N VAL A 85 10.17 -9.87 5.43
CA VAL A 85 10.36 -8.55 4.81
C VAL A 85 9.09 -8.13 4.09
N PHE A 86 8.58 -6.92 4.43
CA PHE A 86 7.52 -6.25 3.69
C PHE A 86 8.10 -5.05 2.95
N HIS A 87 8.15 -5.15 1.64
CA HIS A 87 8.69 -4.09 0.78
C HIS A 87 7.58 -3.16 0.30
N LEU A 88 7.39 -2.06 1.04
CA LEU A 88 6.33 -1.07 0.80
C LEU A 88 6.89 0.30 0.40
N ALA A 89 8.21 0.50 0.47
CA ALA A 89 8.85 1.75 0.08
C ALA A 89 8.72 1.97 -1.43
N ALA A 90 8.19 3.13 -1.80
CA ALA A 90 8.12 3.58 -3.18
C ALA A 90 8.00 5.11 -3.25
N GLN A 91 8.42 5.69 -4.36
CA GLN A 91 7.97 6.99 -4.79
C GLN A 91 6.60 6.78 -5.46
N VAL A 92 5.52 7.29 -4.86
CA VAL A 92 4.13 6.96 -5.25
C VAL A 92 3.38 8.07 -5.96
N GLU A 93 3.89 9.31 -5.93
CA GLU A 93 3.22 10.45 -6.51
C GLU A 93 3.44 10.51 -8.03
N VAL A 94 2.35 10.34 -8.79
CA VAL A 94 2.40 10.35 -10.27
C VAL A 94 2.98 11.66 -10.79
N GLY A 95 2.58 12.82 -10.21
CA GLY A 95 3.10 14.13 -10.60
C GLY A 95 4.62 14.26 -10.39
N VAL A 96 5.15 13.74 -9.28
CA VAL A 96 6.60 13.68 -9.05
C VAL A 96 7.26 12.75 -10.05
N GLY A 97 6.66 11.60 -10.36
CA GLY A 97 7.17 10.67 -11.36
C GLY A 97 7.25 11.28 -12.76
N LEU A 98 6.27 12.08 -13.16
CA LEU A 98 6.29 12.80 -14.43
C LEU A 98 7.36 13.90 -14.46
N ALA A 99 7.52 14.64 -13.37
CA ALA A 99 8.51 15.73 -13.27
C ALA A 99 9.95 15.21 -13.10
N ASN A 100 10.14 14.09 -12.42
CA ASN A 100 11.44 13.48 -12.16
C ASN A 100 11.39 11.94 -12.29
N PRO A 101 11.37 11.41 -13.51
CA PRO A 101 11.37 9.96 -13.74
C PRO A 101 12.60 9.25 -13.15
N TYR A 102 13.75 9.90 -13.17
CA TYR A 102 14.99 9.36 -12.61
C TYR A 102 14.82 8.96 -11.14
N LEU A 103 14.32 9.87 -10.29
CA LEU A 103 14.07 9.59 -8.88
C LEU A 103 13.11 8.42 -8.68
N THR A 104 12.09 8.33 -9.54
CA THR A 104 11.08 7.26 -9.49
C THR A 104 11.71 5.91 -9.80
N PHE A 105 12.51 5.81 -10.84
CA PHE A 105 13.19 4.56 -11.20
C PHE A 105 14.29 4.19 -10.19
N GLU A 106 15.07 5.15 -9.72
CA GLU A 106 16.07 4.90 -8.67
C GLU A 106 15.40 4.31 -7.42
N THR A 107 14.34 4.94 -6.94
CA THR A 107 13.67 4.48 -5.71
C THR A 107 12.96 3.14 -5.92
N ASN A 108 12.11 3.04 -6.96
CA ASN A 108 11.19 1.91 -7.09
C ASN A 108 11.85 0.70 -7.74
N THR A 109 12.68 0.92 -8.76
CA THR A 109 13.30 -0.16 -9.52
C THR A 109 14.64 -0.56 -8.91
N ARG A 110 15.59 0.40 -8.78
CA ARG A 110 16.89 0.11 -8.20
C ARG A 110 16.78 -0.29 -6.73
N GLY A 111 15.97 0.42 -5.94
CA GLY A 111 15.73 0.07 -4.55
C GLY A 111 15.22 -1.36 -4.38
N THR A 112 14.29 -1.82 -5.25
CA THR A 112 13.79 -3.19 -5.20
C THR A 112 14.90 -4.20 -5.48
N TRP A 113 15.72 -4.01 -6.50
CA TRP A 113 16.77 -5.00 -6.77
C TRP A 113 17.87 -4.99 -5.70
N CYS A 114 18.23 -3.83 -5.14
CA CYS A 114 19.17 -3.76 -4.01
C CYS A 114 18.67 -4.56 -2.81
N LEU A 115 17.37 -4.44 -2.51
CA LEU A 115 16.72 -5.22 -1.47
C LEU A 115 16.75 -6.72 -1.78
N MET A 116 16.40 -7.13 -2.99
CA MET A 116 16.43 -8.54 -3.39
C MET A 116 17.84 -9.14 -3.31
N GLU A 117 18.86 -8.39 -3.71
CA GLU A 117 20.25 -8.84 -3.60
C GLU A 117 20.71 -8.96 -2.13
N ALA A 118 20.29 -8.05 -1.26
CA ALA A 118 20.57 -8.16 0.17
C ALA A 118 19.90 -9.39 0.79
N ILE A 119 18.63 -9.66 0.42
CA ILE A 119 17.90 -10.87 0.85
C ILE A 119 18.61 -12.13 0.33
N ARG A 120 19.03 -12.14 -0.93
CA ARG A 120 19.75 -13.27 -1.53
C ARG A 120 21.09 -13.56 -0.83
N ALA A 121 21.73 -12.54 -0.28
CA ALA A 121 22.96 -12.71 0.49
C ALA A 121 22.71 -13.31 1.90
N CYS A 122 21.50 -13.23 2.44
CA CYS A 122 21.11 -13.71 3.78
C CYS A 122 19.91 -14.67 3.74
N PRO A 123 19.93 -15.76 2.95
CA PRO A 123 18.73 -16.56 2.69
C PRO A 123 18.31 -17.46 3.84
N GLN A 124 19.15 -17.64 4.87
CA GLN A 124 18.94 -18.67 5.91
C GLN A 124 17.92 -18.25 6.98
N THR A 125 17.66 -16.95 7.15
CA THR A 125 16.77 -16.43 8.18
C THR A 125 15.44 -15.94 7.63
N ILE A 126 15.41 -15.51 6.34
CA ILE A 126 14.25 -14.87 5.73
C ILE A 126 13.29 -15.94 5.19
N GLU A 127 12.14 -16.06 5.84
CA GLU A 127 11.09 -17.04 5.55
C GLU A 127 10.00 -16.50 4.61
N ALA A 128 9.83 -15.18 4.56
CA ALA A 128 8.82 -14.54 3.72
C ALA A 128 9.23 -13.14 3.26
N VAL A 129 8.98 -12.85 2.00
CA VAL A 129 9.17 -11.52 1.39
C VAL A 129 7.90 -11.16 0.62
N VAL A 130 7.24 -10.09 1.04
CA VAL A 130 6.04 -9.57 0.36
C VAL A 130 6.35 -8.22 -0.26
N VAL A 131 6.21 -8.12 -1.58
CA VAL A 131 6.53 -6.93 -2.36
C VAL A 131 5.25 -6.27 -2.85
N ALA A 132 5.05 -5.01 -2.47
CA ALA A 132 3.92 -4.23 -2.94
C ALA A 132 4.14 -3.77 -4.39
N SER A 133 3.24 -4.15 -5.29
CA SER A 133 3.04 -3.59 -6.62
C SER A 133 1.74 -2.77 -6.64
N THR A 134 1.06 -2.65 -7.77
CA THR A 134 -0.13 -1.82 -7.96
C THR A 134 -0.95 -2.30 -9.16
N ASP A 135 -2.25 -2.01 -9.19
CA ASP A 135 -3.12 -2.16 -10.35
C ASP A 135 -2.64 -1.37 -11.58
N LYS A 136 -1.97 -0.23 -11.35
CA LYS A 136 -1.41 0.61 -12.42
C LYS A 136 -0.34 -0.08 -13.26
N ALA A 137 0.30 -1.13 -12.73
CA ALA A 137 1.26 -1.94 -13.47
C ALA A 137 0.62 -2.66 -14.68
N TYR A 138 -0.69 -2.93 -14.63
CA TYR A 138 -1.41 -3.48 -15.77
C TYR A 138 -1.55 -2.49 -16.93
N GLY A 139 -1.57 -1.19 -16.67
CA GLY A 139 -1.86 -0.17 -17.68
C GLY A 139 -3.34 -0.11 -18.05
N ALA A 140 -3.63 0.54 -19.19
CA ALA A 140 -5.00 0.72 -19.66
C ALA A 140 -5.49 -0.53 -20.42
N TYR A 141 -6.58 -1.10 -19.94
CA TYR A 141 -7.33 -2.15 -20.64
C TYR A 141 -8.76 -1.64 -20.94
N PRO A 142 -9.39 -2.13 -22.01
CA PRO A 142 -10.80 -1.85 -22.28
C PRO A 142 -11.70 -2.28 -21.11
N ALA A 143 -12.80 -1.53 -20.89
CA ALA A 143 -13.70 -1.78 -19.76
C ALA A 143 -14.29 -3.20 -19.75
N GLU A 144 -14.47 -3.79 -20.94
CA GLU A 144 -14.98 -5.15 -21.13
C GLU A 144 -14.03 -6.24 -20.61
N ARG A 145 -12.77 -5.89 -20.38
CA ARG A 145 -11.75 -6.77 -19.81
C ARG A 145 -11.56 -6.63 -18.31
N MET A 146 -12.36 -5.79 -17.66
CA MET A 146 -12.34 -5.69 -16.21
C MET A 146 -13.20 -6.79 -15.55
N PRO A 147 -12.86 -7.23 -14.34
CA PRO A 147 -11.73 -6.83 -13.49
C PRO A 147 -10.38 -7.32 -14.01
N TYR A 148 -9.28 -6.65 -13.61
CA TYR A 148 -7.93 -7.17 -13.85
C TYR A 148 -7.74 -8.55 -13.24
N LYS A 149 -7.08 -9.43 -14.00
CA LYS A 149 -6.66 -10.77 -13.56
C LYS A 149 -5.14 -10.84 -13.45
N GLU A 150 -4.63 -11.70 -12.57
CA GLU A 150 -3.18 -11.82 -12.30
C GLU A 150 -2.36 -12.27 -13.52
N ASP A 151 -2.98 -12.98 -14.44
CA ASP A 151 -2.38 -13.47 -15.69
C ASP A 151 -2.35 -12.43 -16.83
N TYR A 152 -2.95 -11.25 -16.61
CA TYR A 152 -2.92 -10.19 -17.61
C TYR A 152 -1.48 -9.67 -17.79
N PRO A 153 -1.05 -9.44 -19.05
CA PRO A 153 0.20 -8.74 -19.34
C PRO A 153 0.28 -7.38 -18.66
N LEU A 154 1.48 -7.01 -18.22
CA LEU A 154 1.74 -5.67 -17.71
C LEU A 154 2.02 -4.73 -18.89
N LEU A 155 1.21 -3.69 -19.05
CA LEU A 155 1.27 -2.72 -20.14
C LEU A 155 1.35 -1.27 -19.63
N PRO A 156 2.25 -0.98 -18.67
CA PRO A 156 2.36 0.36 -18.08
C PRO A 156 2.90 1.37 -19.08
N GLN A 157 2.50 2.64 -18.93
CA GLN A 157 2.91 3.71 -19.86
C GLN A 157 3.62 4.88 -19.15
N TYR A 158 3.30 5.15 -17.88
CA TYR A 158 3.84 6.29 -17.14
C TYR A 158 4.97 5.87 -16.20
N PRO A 159 5.90 6.80 -15.84
CA PRO A 159 7.09 6.44 -15.06
C PRO A 159 6.81 5.69 -13.77
N TYR A 160 5.79 6.10 -13.00
CA TYR A 160 5.41 5.37 -11.79
C TYR A 160 4.95 3.94 -12.11
N ASP A 161 4.04 3.79 -13.06
CA ASP A 161 3.44 2.50 -13.44
C ASP A 161 4.52 1.54 -13.95
N VAL A 162 5.40 2.06 -14.85
CA VAL A 162 6.56 1.30 -15.38
C VAL A 162 7.51 0.90 -14.26
N SER A 163 7.85 1.80 -13.34
CA SER A 163 8.76 1.50 -12.23
C SER A 163 8.22 0.40 -11.32
N LYS A 164 6.89 0.37 -11.08
CA LYS A 164 6.24 -0.65 -10.27
C LYS A 164 6.14 -1.99 -11.02
N ALA A 165 5.90 -1.99 -12.33
CA ALA A 165 5.96 -3.20 -13.15
C ALA A 165 7.39 -3.77 -13.19
N CYS A 166 8.42 -2.94 -13.29
CA CYS A 166 9.81 -3.37 -13.18
C CYS A 166 10.09 -4.01 -11.81
N ALA A 167 9.68 -3.38 -10.71
CA ALA A 167 9.83 -3.91 -9.36
C ALA A 167 9.14 -5.27 -9.18
N ASP A 168 7.93 -5.43 -9.72
CA ASP A 168 7.16 -6.67 -9.75
C ASP A 168 7.93 -7.79 -10.48
N MET A 169 8.40 -7.51 -11.69
CA MET A 169 9.16 -8.49 -12.49
C MET A 169 10.50 -8.85 -11.84
N ILE A 170 11.22 -7.87 -11.29
CA ILE A 170 12.46 -8.10 -10.54
C ILE A 170 12.19 -9.03 -9.35
N ALA A 171 11.23 -8.71 -8.51
CA ALA A 171 10.90 -9.52 -7.33
C ALA A 171 10.57 -10.97 -7.71
N ARG A 172 9.77 -11.18 -8.75
CA ARG A 172 9.43 -12.51 -9.26
C ARG A 172 10.61 -13.26 -9.84
N THR A 173 11.60 -12.55 -10.41
CA THR A 173 12.84 -13.19 -10.91
C THR A 173 13.59 -13.88 -9.77
N TYR A 174 13.65 -13.27 -8.58
CA TYR A 174 14.30 -13.88 -7.41
C TYR A 174 13.50 -15.04 -6.79
N ALA A 175 12.22 -15.14 -7.08
CA ALA A 175 11.40 -16.29 -6.72
C ALA A 175 11.51 -17.47 -7.68
N SER A 176 12.23 -17.32 -8.82
CA SER A 176 12.41 -18.37 -9.83
C SER A 176 13.12 -19.61 -9.27
N GLU A 177 13.08 -20.71 -10.02
CA GLU A 177 13.76 -21.96 -9.65
C GLU A 177 15.29 -21.81 -9.50
N ILE A 178 15.88 -20.74 -10.02
CA ILE A 178 17.32 -20.44 -9.90
C ILE A 178 17.66 -19.91 -8.50
N TYR A 179 16.89 -18.95 -8.00
CA TYR A 179 17.20 -18.28 -6.72
C TYR A 179 16.34 -18.78 -5.54
N LYS A 180 15.13 -19.23 -5.80
CA LYS A 180 14.18 -19.85 -4.84
C LYS A 180 13.88 -18.99 -3.61
N LEU A 181 14.00 -17.66 -3.70
CA LEU A 181 13.63 -16.82 -2.57
C LEU A 181 12.11 -16.87 -2.32
N PRO A 182 11.69 -16.85 -1.06
CA PRO A 182 10.27 -16.89 -0.67
C PRO A 182 9.61 -15.53 -0.91
N VAL A 183 9.37 -15.19 -2.17
CA VAL A 183 8.83 -13.89 -2.59
C VAL A 183 7.44 -14.05 -3.18
N VAL A 184 6.52 -13.20 -2.73
CA VAL A 184 5.18 -12.98 -3.31
C VAL A 184 5.03 -11.51 -3.65
N VAL A 185 4.36 -11.20 -4.76
CA VAL A 185 4.02 -9.85 -5.17
C VAL A 185 2.52 -9.61 -4.98
N THR A 186 2.15 -8.43 -4.48
CA THR A 186 0.75 -8.03 -4.35
C THR A 186 0.47 -6.83 -5.24
N ARG A 187 -0.67 -6.84 -5.93
CA ARG A 187 -1.19 -5.73 -6.73
C ARG A 187 -2.51 -5.29 -6.13
N PHE A 188 -2.52 -4.10 -5.56
CA PHE A 188 -3.71 -3.54 -4.92
C PHE A 188 -4.32 -2.43 -5.76
N CYS A 189 -5.64 -2.28 -5.66
CA CYS A 189 -6.38 -1.10 -6.09
C CYS A 189 -6.10 0.10 -5.16
N ASN A 190 -6.94 1.16 -5.21
CA ASN A 190 -6.71 2.33 -4.37
C ASN A 190 -6.96 2.01 -2.90
N ILE A 191 -5.89 1.97 -2.12
CA ILE A 191 -5.96 1.76 -0.67
C ILE A 191 -6.28 3.10 0.00
N PHE A 192 -7.19 3.09 0.99
CA PHE A 192 -7.53 4.26 1.79
C PHE A 192 -7.69 3.91 3.27
N GLY A 193 -7.57 4.90 4.15
CA GLY A 193 -7.76 4.67 5.58
C GLY A 193 -6.98 5.62 6.49
N PRO A 194 -7.03 5.38 7.82
CA PRO A 194 -6.24 6.08 8.81
C PRO A 194 -4.75 6.15 8.47
N GLY A 195 -4.13 7.32 8.63
CA GLY A 195 -2.69 7.51 8.37
C GLY A 195 -2.33 7.83 6.92
N GLN A 196 -3.29 7.95 6.00
CA GLN A 196 -3.02 8.35 4.61
C GLN A 196 -2.82 9.87 4.50
N LEU A 197 -1.60 10.33 4.78
CA LEU A 197 -1.26 11.76 4.82
C LEU A 197 -0.89 12.36 3.45
N ASN A 198 -0.98 11.57 2.38
CA ASN A 198 -0.84 12.09 1.02
C ASN A 198 -2.14 12.77 0.59
N PHE A 199 -2.24 14.09 0.79
CA PHE A 199 -3.37 14.90 0.37
C PHE A 199 -3.43 15.16 -1.14
N SER A 200 -2.61 14.50 -1.95
CA SER A 200 -2.85 14.37 -3.39
C SER A 200 -3.82 13.22 -3.72
N ALA A 201 -4.17 12.36 -2.77
CA ALA A 201 -5.16 11.31 -2.95
C ALA A 201 -6.58 11.80 -2.63
N LEU A 202 -7.57 11.22 -3.31
CA LEU A 202 -8.96 11.67 -3.34
C LEU A 202 -9.62 11.74 -1.95
N ILE A 203 -9.61 10.61 -1.23
CA ILE A 203 -10.31 10.48 0.07
C ILE A 203 -9.66 11.34 1.14
N PRO A 204 -8.33 11.33 1.39
CA PRO A 204 -7.73 12.17 2.41
C PRO A 204 -7.88 13.67 2.13
N ASP A 205 -7.76 14.11 0.86
CA ASP A 205 -7.92 15.53 0.52
C ASP A 205 -9.35 16.03 0.73
N SER A 206 -10.34 15.26 0.26
CA SER A 206 -11.75 15.59 0.47
C SER A 206 -12.16 15.53 1.95
N ALA A 207 -11.70 14.53 2.71
CA ALA A 207 -11.94 14.44 4.14
C ALA A 207 -11.35 15.63 4.90
N ARG A 208 -10.08 15.99 4.61
CA ARG A 208 -9.42 17.17 5.20
C ARG A 208 -10.22 18.46 4.93
N ALA A 209 -10.70 18.64 3.69
CA ALA A 209 -11.50 19.80 3.31
C ALA A 209 -12.86 19.82 4.03
N CYS A 210 -13.54 18.69 4.14
CA CYS A 210 -14.79 18.56 4.88
C CYS A 210 -14.63 18.91 6.37
N LEU A 211 -13.47 18.63 6.95
CA LEU A 211 -13.13 18.94 8.33
C LEU A 211 -12.67 20.40 8.54
N GLY A 212 -12.58 21.20 7.48
CA GLY A 212 -12.25 22.63 7.57
C GLY A 212 -10.76 22.96 7.48
N TYR A 213 -9.89 21.98 7.24
CA TYR A 213 -8.43 22.16 7.18
C TYR A 213 -7.89 22.34 5.73
N GLY A 214 -8.70 22.87 4.84
CA GLY A 214 -8.28 23.16 3.47
C GLY A 214 -9.45 23.26 2.51
N LYS A 215 -9.12 23.33 1.21
CA LYS A 215 -10.11 23.34 0.12
C LYS A 215 -9.86 22.13 -0.77
N PHE A 216 -10.92 21.38 -1.08
CA PHE A 216 -10.86 20.36 -2.09
C PHE A 216 -11.07 20.95 -3.47
N VAL A 217 -10.18 20.62 -4.42
CA VAL A 217 -10.27 21.02 -5.81
C VAL A 217 -10.26 19.78 -6.70
N PRO A 218 -11.40 19.42 -7.33
CA PRO A 218 -11.48 18.25 -8.19
C PRO A 218 -10.56 18.40 -9.41
N ARG A 219 -9.92 17.31 -9.83
CA ARG A 219 -8.99 17.29 -10.96
C ARG A 219 -9.66 16.93 -12.28
N GLY A 220 -10.79 16.25 -12.26
CA GLY A 220 -11.50 15.75 -13.43
C GLY A 220 -13.01 15.76 -13.26
N SER A 221 -13.71 15.15 -14.21
CA SER A 221 -15.16 15.07 -14.26
C SER A 221 -15.80 14.17 -13.19
N GLY A 222 -14.99 13.32 -12.54
CA GLY A 222 -15.47 12.33 -11.57
C GLY A 222 -16.15 11.09 -12.18
N GLN A 223 -16.09 10.93 -13.48
CA GLN A 223 -16.69 9.78 -14.18
C GLN A 223 -15.79 8.54 -14.14
N GLN A 224 -14.48 8.70 -13.86
CA GLN A 224 -13.53 7.61 -13.81
C GLN A 224 -13.97 6.57 -12.78
N ILE A 225 -13.89 5.29 -13.19
CA ILE A 225 -14.27 4.15 -12.35
C ILE A 225 -13.03 3.62 -11.64
N ARG A 226 -13.11 3.47 -10.33
CA ARG A 226 -12.03 2.96 -9.47
C ARG A 226 -12.58 1.97 -8.45
N ASP A 227 -11.70 1.14 -7.95
CA ASP A 227 -11.95 0.30 -6.79
C ASP A 227 -11.17 0.85 -5.58
N PHE A 228 -11.75 0.72 -4.39
CA PHE A 228 -11.19 1.26 -3.15
C PHE A 228 -11.26 0.21 -2.06
N ILE A 229 -10.09 -0.10 -1.46
CA ILE A 229 -9.96 -1.06 -0.37
C ILE A 229 -9.49 -0.38 0.91
N PHE A 230 -10.11 -0.76 2.05
CA PHE A 230 -9.72 -0.21 3.34
C PHE A 230 -8.38 -0.77 3.81
N VAL A 231 -7.53 0.08 4.40
CA VAL A 231 -6.18 -0.31 4.83
C VAL A 231 -6.15 -1.44 5.84
N GLY A 232 -7.16 -1.56 6.70
CA GLY A 232 -7.26 -2.67 7.65
C GLY A 232 -7.37 -4.03 6.96
N ASP A 233 -8.13 -4.11 5.86
CA ASP A 233 -8.25 -5.34 5.07
C ASP A 233 -6.94 -5.67 4.34
N VAL A 234 -6.23 -4.65 3.86
CA VAL A 234 -4.91 -4.81 3.24
C VAL A 234 -3.89 -5.34 4.23
N VAL A 235 -3.86 -4.80 5.45
CA VAL A 235 -2.96 -5.24 6.52
C VAL A 235 -3.25 -6.69 6.92
N ASP A 236 -4.53 -7.07 7.10
CA ASP A 236 -4.91 -8.46 7.38
C ASP A 236 -4.41 -9.40 6.26
N LEU A 237 -4.56 -9.00 4.99
CA LEU A 237 -4.05 -9.80 3.87
C LEU A 237 -2.52 -9.91 3.88
N TYR A 238 -1.81 -8.83 4.15
CA TYR A 238 -0.34 -8.88 4.26
C TYR A 238 0.13 -9.86 5.34
N LEU A 239 -0.49 -9.83 6.51
CA LEU A 239 -0.16 -10.75 7.60
C LEU A 239 -0.42 -12.21 7.20
N ARG A 240 -1.55 -12.49 6.53
CA ARG A 240 -1.89 -13.84 6.05
C ARG A 240 -0.93 -14.32 4.97
N ILE A 241 -0.64 -13.49 3.97
CA ILE A 241 0.32 -13.85 2.90
C ILE A 241 1.69 -14.14 3.52
N GLY A 242 2.20 -13.29 4.39
CA GLY A 242 3.51 -13.48 5.04
C GLY A 242 3.57 -14.77 5.86
N GLU A 243 2.54 -15.06 6.67
CA GLU A 243 2.44 -16.31 7.43
C GLU A 243 2.40 -17.53 6.52
N GLN A 244 1.53 -17.53 5.51
CA GLN A 244 1.37 -18.66 4.61
C GLN A 244 2.62 -18.88 3.74
N LEU A 245 3.26 -17.81 3.29
CA LEU A 245 4.50 -17.90 2.54
C LEU A 245 5.64 -18.51 3.37
N ALA A 246 5.77 -18.09 4.63
CA ALA A 246 6.76 -18.67 5.56
C ALA A 246 6.52 -20.16 5.82
N ARG A 247 5.26 -20.61 5.82
CA ARG A 247 4.90 -22.02 6.02
C ARG A 247 5.00 -22.89 4.76
N ASN A 248 4.78 -22.30 3.58
CA ASN A 248 4.54 -23.00 2.32
C ASN A 248 5.25 -22.33 1.15
N ALA A 249 6.52 -21.93 1.32
CA ALA A 249 7.27 -21.17 0.31
C ALA A 249 7.27 -21.84 -1.07
N ASP A 250 7.47 -23.14 -1.16
CA ASP A 250 7.55 -23.87 -2.42
C ASP A 250 6.28 -23.78 -3.29
N SER A 251 5.12 -23.66 -2.65
CA SER A 251 3.85 -23.57 -3.37
C SER A 251 3.42 -22.13 -3.70
N LEU A 252 3.96 -21.14 -2.97
CA LEU A 252 3.52 -19.74 -3.06
C LEU A 252 4.55 -18.80 -3.70
N ARG A 253 5.84 -19.13 -3.63
CA ARG A 253 6.89 -18.27 -4.20
C ARG A 253 6.65 -17.96 -5.67
N GLY A 254 6.88 -16.73 -6.06
CA GLY A 254 6.71 -16.23 -7.41
C GLY A 254 5.27 -15.93 -7.81
N ARG A 255 4.30 -16.25 -6.95
CA ARG A 255 2.90 -15.90 -7.20
C ARG A 255 2.68 -14.39 -7.09
N VAL A 256 1.70 -13.94 -7.83
CA VAL A 256 1.17 -12.59 -7.79
C VAL A 256 -0.26 -12.67 -7.31
N TYR A 257 -0.67 -11.73 -6.49
CA TYR A 257 -2.03 -11.65 -5.98
C TYR A 257 -2.62 -10.26 -6.17
N ASN A 258 -3.75 -10.20 -6.84
CA ASN A 258 -4.60 -9.04 -6.88
C ASN A 258 -5.42 -8.95 -5.59
N ALA A 259 -5.64 -7.75 -5.09
CA ALA A 259 -6.64 -7.52 -4.07
C ALA A 259 -7.33 -6.17 -4.26
N GLY A 260 -8.61 -6.24 -4.54
CA GLY A 260 -9.58 -5.17 -4.58
C GLY A 260 -10.83 -5.58 -3.84
N THR A 261 -11.90 -4.83 -3.99
CA THR A 261 -13.22 -5.16 -3.45
C THR A 261 -14.14 -5.74 -4.50
N ASN A 262 -13.77 -5.66 -5.78
CA ASN A 262 -14.62 -5.93 -6.93
C ASN A 262 -15.93 -5.13 -6.88
N GLN A 263 -15.88 -3.91 -6.34
CA GLN A 263 -17.00 -2.98 -6.23
C GLN A 263 -16.60 -1.64 -6.87
N PRO A 264 -16.58 -1.58 -8.22
CA PRO A 264 -16.20 -0.37 -8.94
C PRO A 264 -17.12 0.80 -8.60
N ARG A 265 -16.53 1.99 -8.37
CA ARG A 265 -17.23 3.24 -8.02
C ARG A 265 -16.77 4.37 -8.90
N ALA A 266 -17.67 5.22 -9.32
CA ALA A 266 -17.29 6.48 -9.93
C ALA A 266 -16.64 7.40 -8.87
N VAL A 267 -15.62 8.14 -9.26
CA VAL A 267 -14.93 9.08 -8.37
C VAL A 267 -15.89 10.08 -7.72
N ARG A 268 -16.94 10.53 -8.45
CA ARG A 268 -17.97 11.41 -7.89
C ARG A 268 -18.76 10.75 -6.75
N ASP A 269 -19.07 9.45 -6.86
CA ASP A 269 -19.86 8.73 -5.85
C ASP A 269 -19.03 8.49 -4.58
N VAL A 270 -17.71 8.33 -4.76
CA VAL A 270 -16.74 8.30 -3.65
C VAL A 270 -16.75 9.63 -2.90
N LEU A 271 -16.67 10.75 -3.61
CA LEU A 271 -16.73 12.09 -3.02
C LEU A 271 -18.06 12.33 -2.32
N GLU A 272 -19.19 11.98 -2.95
CA GLU A 272 -20.51 12.10 -2.33
C GLU A 272 -20.56 11.38 -0.98
N THR A 273 -20.01 10.16 -0.92
CA THR A 273 -19.95 9.39 0.32
C THR A 273 -19.10 10.10 1.39
N VAL A 274 -17.91 10.65 1.03
CA VAL A 274 -17.07 11.39 1.97
C VAL A 274 -17.79 12.61 2.51
N TYR A 275 -18.43 13.40 1.64
CA TYR A 275 -19.16 14.62 2.05
C TYR A 275 -20.37 14.26 2.94
N ARG A 276 -21.13 13.23 2.60
CA ARG A 276 -22.27 12.74 3.37
C ARG A 276 -21.84 12.29 4.78
N LEU A 277 -20.84 11.42 4.86
CA LEU A 277 -20.37 10.89 6.15
C LEU A 277 -19.66 11.94 7.01
N SER A 278 -19.21 13.05 6.39
CA SER A 278 -18.70 14.22 7.11
C SER A 278 -19.78 15.22 7.53
N GLY A 279 -21.06 15.00 7.22
CA GLY A 279 -22.17 15.94 7.48
C GLY A 279 -22.12 17.21 6.62
N ARG A 280 -21.51 17.12 5.41
CA ARG A 280 -21.27 18.25 4.50
C ARG A 280 -21.94 18.07 3.15
N GLU A 281 -23.06 17.35 3.08
CA GLU A 281 -23.78 17.06 1.82
C GLU A 281 -24.15 18.31 1.02
N LYS A 282 -24.47 19.41 1.72
CA LYS A 282 -24.81 20.66 1.08
C LYS A 282 -23.66 21.25 0.27
N ASP A 283 -22.44 21.06 0.74
CA ASP A 283 -21.23 21.58 0.09
C ASP A 283 -20.84 20.76 -1.15
N PHE A 284 -21.28 19.50 -1.22
CA PHE A 284 -21.00 18.63 -2.37
C PHE A 284 -21.56 19.17 -3.69
N LYS A 285 -22.67 19.94 -3.66
CA LYS A 285 -23.21 20.59 -4.86
C LYS A 285 -22.20 21.51 -5.55
N ALA A 286 -21.43 22.28 -4.75
CA ALA A 286 -20.39 23.15 -5.29
C ALA A 286 -19.24 22.35 -5.91
N VAL A 287 -18.90 21.19 -5.35
CA VAL A 287 -17.89 20.30 -5.92
C VAL A 287 -18.35 19.73 -7.26
N LEU A 288 -19.61 19.31 -7.38
CA LEU A 288 -20.18 18.83 -8.65
C LEU A 288 -20.13 19.90 -9.74
N GLU A 289 -20.45 21.16 -9.40
CA GLU A 289 -20.31 22.26 -10.37
C GLU A 289 -18.86 22.48 -10.81
N MET A 290 -17.90 22.39 -9.89
CA MET A 290 -16.47 22.48 -10.23
C MET A 290 -15.99 21.30 -11.09
N MET A 291 -16.62 20.13 -11.03
CA MET A 291 -16.28 18.95 -11.85
C MET A 291 -16.83 19.04 -13.28
N ARG A 292 -17.89 19.83 -13.47
CA ARG A 292 -18.59 19.93 -14.77
C ARG A 292 -17.65 20.43 -15.86
N GLY A 293 -17.56 19.66 -16.96
CA GLY A 293 -16.75 20.02 -18.12
C GLY A 293 -15.24 19.89 -17.92
N ARG A 294 -14.77 19.35 -16.80
CA ARG A 294 -13.33 19.03 -16.62
C ARG A 294 -13.01 17.71 -17.30
N GLU A 295 -11.97 17.74 -18.10
CA GLU A 295 -11.38 16.55 -18.70
C GLU A 295 -10.06 16.23 -18.00
N THR A 296 -9.77 14.94 -17.84
CA THR A 296 -8.50 14.45 -17.31
C THR A 296 -7.74 13.78 -18.46
N VAL A 297 -6.63 14.37 -18.86
CA VAL A 297 -5.79 13.82 -19.92
C VAL A 297 -4.89 12.75 -19.34
N GLY A 298 -4.84 11.57 -19.99
CA GLY A 298 -3.93 10.50 -19.63
C GLY A 298 -4.33 9.68 -18.41
N GLU A 299 -5.56 9.81 -17.89
CA GLU A 299 -6.09 8.90 -16.87
C GLU A 299 -6.80 7.69 -17.50
N ILE A 300 -6.61 6.53 -16.89
CA ILE A 300 -7.34 5.32 -17.25
C ILE A 300 -8.81 5.48 -16.84
N GLU A 301 -9.74 5.23 -17.76
CA GLU A 301 -11.17 5.44 -17.50
C GLU A 301 -11.74 4.48 -16.47
N CYS A 302 -11.35 3.19 -16.55
CA CYS A 302 -11.88 2.13 -15.71
C CYS A 302 -10.77 1.25 -15.17
N GLN A 303 -10.64 1.16 -13.83
CA GLN A 303 -9.68 0.30 -13.15
C GLN A 303 -10.33 -0.31 -11.90
N TYR A 304 -10.46 -1.63 -11.87
CA TYR A 304 -10.83 -2.39 -10.69
C TYR A 304 -10.34 -3.83 -10.82
N MET A 305 -10.31 -4.54 -9.70
CA MET A 305 -9.82 -5.91 -9.66
C MET A 305 -10.65 -6.77 -8.71
N ASP A 306 -10.62 -8.08 -8.95
CA ASP A 306 -11.20 -9.03 -8.03
C ASP A 306 -10.19 -9.46 -6.95
N TYR A 307 -10.64 -10.37 -6.11
CA TYR A 307 -9.83 -11.02 -5.08
C TYR A 307 -10.03 -12.55 -5.07
N GLU A 308 -10.44 -13.12 -6.19
CA GLU A 308 -10.78 -14.56 -6.29
C GLU A 308 -9.59 -15.44 -5.93
N LEU A 309 -8.39 -15.06 -6.39
CA LEU A 309 -7.18 -15.84 -6.16
C LEU A 309 -6.75 -15.81 -4.67
N VAL A 310 -6.77 -14.65 -4.03
CA VAL A 310 -6.46 -14.56 -2.59
C VAL A 310 -7.54 -15.23 -1.74
N ASN A 311 -8.80 -15.17 -2.14
CA ASN A 311 -9.88 -15.87 -1.46
C ASN A 311 -9.67 -17.39 -1.51
N ARG A 312 -9.36 -17.91 -2.70
CA ARG A 312 -9.09 -19.35 -2.89
C ARG A 312 -7.89 -19.84 -2.09
N ASP A 313 -6.78 -19.08 -2.11
CA ASP A 313 -5.50 -19.53 -1.56
C ASP A 313 -5.39 -19.24 -0.04
N PHE A 314 -6.06 -18.21 0.47
CA PHE A 314 -5.95 -17.77 1.85
C PHE A 314 -7.28 -17.68 2.61
N GLY A 315 -8.42 -17.95 1.98
CA GLY A 315 -9.75 -17.75 2.57
C GLY A 315 -10.02 -16.29 2.96
N TRP A 316 -9.36 -15.35 2.27
CA TRP A 316 -9.47 -13.94 2.57
C TRP A 316 -10.53 -13.25 1.70
N SER A 317 -11.24 -12.29 2.31
CA SER A 317 -12.12 -11.35 1.62
C SER A 317 -12.13 -10.02 2.38
N PRO A 318 -12.40 -8.89 1.70
CA PRO A 318 -12.57 -7.60 2.38
C PRO A 318 -13.68 -7.68 3.43
N GLN A 319 -13.42 -7.18 4.63
CA GLN A 319 -14.36 -7.24 5.77
C GLN A 319 -15.05 -5.89 6.02
N HIS A 320 -14.46 -4.79 5.54
CA HIS A 320 -15.01 -3.46 5.72
C HIS A 320 -15.82 -3.03 4.50
N SER A 321 -17.04 -2.53 4.72
CA SER A 321 -17.75 -1.81 3.68
C SER A 321 -17.06 -0.49 3.38
N PHE A 322 -17.26 0.06 2.18
CA PHE A 322 -16.70 1.36 1.80
C PHE A 322 -17.09 2.45 2.80
N ASP A 323 -18.37 2.54 3.16
CA ASP A 323 -18.89 3.52 4.10
C ASP A 323 -18.25 3.40 5.50
N SER A 324 -18.08 2.16 6.01
CA SER A 324 -17.44 1.95 7.31
C SER A 324 -15.96 2.37 7.27
N GLY A 325 -15.24 2.03 6.20
CA GLY A 325 -13.84 2.45 6.03
C GLY A 325 -13.70 3.97 5.93
N VAL A 326 -14.60 4.65 5.20
CA VAL A 326 -14.61 6.12 5.10
C VAL A 326 -14.90 6.75 6.46
N SER A 327 -15.86 6.24 7.22
CA SER A 327 -16.16 6.74 8.58
C SER A 327 -14.95 6.64 9.48
N LEU A 328 -14.29 5.47 9.54
CA LEU A 328 -13.06 5.28 10.33
C LEU A 328 -11.94 6.23 9.89
N THR A 329 -11.84 6.49 8.60
CA THR A 329 -10.85 7.43 8.04
C THR A 329 -11.12 8.86 8.50
N ILE A 330 -12.36 9.32 8.38
CA ILE A 330 -12.78 10.66 8.82
C ILE A 330 -12.55 10.84 10.32
N ASP A 331 -12.92 9.85 11.14
CA ASP A 331 -12.75 9.93 12.60
C ASP A 331 -11.28 10.00 12.99
N TRP A 332 -10.41 9.24 12.33
CA TRP A 332 -8.97 9.36 12.54
C TRP A 332 -8.45 10.75 12.15
N PHE A 333 -8.87 11.29 11.00
CA PHE A 333 -8.47 12.62 10.56
C PHE A 333 -8.94 13.74 11.51
N LYS A 334 -10.12 13.63 12.13
CA LYS A 334 -10.57 14.60 13.15
C LYS A 334 -9.54 14.73 14.27
N GLY A 335 -9.08 13.60 14.82
CA GLY A 335 -8.09 13.60 15.90
C GLY A 335 -6.72 14.10 15.44
N TYR A 336 -6.23 13.57 14.29
CA TYR A 336 -4.93 13.93 13.76
C TYR A 336 -4.81 15.43 13.39
N LEU A 337 -5.80 15.96 12.66
CA LEU A 337 -5.75 17.35 12.20
C LEU A 337 -5.92 18.35 13.35
N ALA A 338 -6.78 18.05 14.33
CA ALA A 338 -6.86 18.83 15.55
C ALA A 338 -5.53 18.84 16.32
N HIS A 339 -4.90 17.67 16.50
CA HIS A 339 -3.56 17.60 17.12
C HIS A 339 -2.51 18.40 16.36
N LYS A 340 -2.57 18.41 15.01
CA LYS A 340 -1.58 19.06 14.16
C LYS A 340 -1.73 20.58 14.08
N TYR A 341 -2.96 21.09 14.08
CA TYR A 341 -3.25 22.48 13.74
C TYR A 341 -3.89 23.28 14.85
N ASP A 342 -4.51 22.64 15.84
CA ASP A 342 -5.23 23.29 16.91
C ASP A 342 -4.50 23.18 18.28
N ALA A 343 -3.34 22.47 18.35
CA ALA A 343 -2.55 22.24 19.56
C ALA A 343 -1.47 23.35 19.79
#